data_607d5b383f0d51692db46e934e9d232f
#
_entry.id   607d5b383f0d51692db46e934e9d232f
#
_cell.length_a   1.000
_cell.length_b   1.000
_cell.length_c   1.000
_cell.angle_alpha   90.00
_cell.angle_beta   90.00
_cell.angle_gamma   90.00
#
_symmetry.space_group_name_H-M   'P 1'
#
loop_
_entity.id
_entity.type
_entity.pdbx_description
1 polymer ?
#
loop_
_entity_poly.entity_id
_entity_poly.type
_entity_poly.pdbx_seq_one_letter_code
_entity_poly.pdbx_strand_id
1 'polypeptide(L)'
;MRLEALRARWTGHVEAALAVPAAAWTRRPAPQVPGRPRRRVTLAQIAEETGLSMATVSKVLNGKPDVSARTRALVRQALLTSGYRKRANDDAPPLIDIVFNDFDSPWAIEIVRGAAAAAQAEGLTVAFTALSEGDERRVWFDHITSRGTRGIILLLSQLTQRQKAVLVARGLPFVVVDPTAEPGPEVSSVGATNWSGGLAATKHLIDLGHRRIGIITGPPELLCSRARLDGYRAALERAGLSVDDEVVKPGDFRVRAGYEQAKVLFGLDVRPTAIFAGNDLSALGVLRAAREAGLRVPEDLSVVGFDDIPLSAWITPSLTTVHQPLTEMAAVAVRTLLESTSSDGTLRHRVELATDLVVRESTAPPGGSMGPILADDPS
;
A
#
# COMPACT_ATOMS: atom_id res chain seq x y z
N MET A 1 -27.32 37.48 11.50
CA MET A 1 -27.59 37.68 10.05
C MET A 1 -26.43 37.44 9.07
N ARG A 2 -25.16 37.69 9.37
CA ARG A 2 -24.06 37.42 8.39
C ARG A 2 -23.54 35.99 8.36
N LEU A 3 -23.73 35.21 9.41
CA LEU A 3 -23.27 33.80 9.50
C LEU A 3 -24.23 32.79 8.85
N GLU A 4 -25.51 33.08 8.80
CA GLU A 4 -26.53 32.22 8.16
C GLU A 4 -26.46 32.32 6.63
N ALA A 5 -26.16 33.51 6.09
CA ALA A 5 -25.96 33.68 4.63
C ALA A 5 -24.71 32.99 4.07
N LEU A 6 -23.67 32.78 4.89
CA LEU A 6 -22.47 32.02 4.53
C LEU A 6 -22.73 30.51 4.58
N ARG A 7 -23.53 30.01 5.51
CA ARG A 7 -23.91 28.60 5.56
C ARG A 7 -24.76 28.18 4.34
N ALA A 8 -25.75 29.02 3.98
CA ALA A 8 -26.60 28.72 2.81
C ALA A 8 -25.86 28.71 1.47
N ARG A 9 -24.77 29.46 1.35
CA ARG A 9 -23.93 29.47 0.16
C ARG A 9 -23.01 28.25 0.03
N TRP A 10 -22.60 27.65 1.18
CA TRP A 10 -21.74 26.47 1.20
C TRP A 10 -22.52 25.17 0.98
N THR A 11 -23.72 25.05 1.53
CA THR A 11 -24.58 23.87 1.33
C THR A 11 -25.04 23.74 -0.13
N GLY A 12 -25.39 24.83 -0.80
CA GLY A 12 -25.79 24.80 -2.22
C GLY A 12 -24.69 24.39 -3.20
N HIS A 13 -23.41 24.64 -2.88
CA HIS A 13 -22.28 24.22 -3.74
C HIS A 13 -21.87 22.76 -3.54
N VAL A 14 -22.09 22.19 -2.36
CA VAL A 14 -21.78 20.78 -2.07
C VAL A 14 -22.87 19.87 -2.65
N GLU A 15 -24.14 20.26 -2.61
CA GLU A 15 -25.23 19.50 -3.21
C GLU A 15 -25.18 19.51 -4.76
N ALA A 16 -24.77 20.61 -5.37
CA ALA A 16 -24.60 20.69 -6.82
C ALA A 16 -23.40 19.84 -7.35
N ALA A 17 -22.38 19.63 -6.52
CA ALA A 17 -21.22 18.79 -6.87
C ALA A 17 -21.50 17.28 -6.72
N LEU A 18 -22.51 16.89 -5.93
CA LEU A 18 -22.90 15.49 -5.70
C LEU A 18 -24.04 15.01 -6.61
N ALA A 19 -24.68 15.89 -7.38
CA ALA A 19 -25.78 15.58 -8.27
C ALA A 19 -25.31 15.25 -9.70
N VAL A 20 -24.27 14.41 -9.86
CA VAL A 20 -24.00 13.76 -11.15
C VAL A 20 -24.86 12.49 -11.20
N PRO A 21 -25.89 12.41 -12.07
CA PRO A 21 -26.74 11.22 -12.12
C PRO A 21 -25.90 10.02 -12.53
N ALA A 22 -26.03 8.91 -11.79
CA ALA A 22 -25.37 7.63 -12.07
C ALA A 22 -25.61 7.08 -13.50
N ALA A 23 -26.56 7.63 -14.23
CA ALA A 23 -26.84 7.29 -15.62
C ALA A 23 -25.81 7.81 -16.66
N ALA A 24 -24.88 8.69 -16.28
CA ALA A 24 -23.87 9.21 -17.22
C ALA A 24 -22.71 8.22 -17.46
N TRP A 25 -22.65 7.11 -16.75
CA TRP A 25 -21.61 6.07 -16.87
C TRP A 25 -22.11 4.79 -17.55
N THR A 26 -23.19 4.87 -18.37
CA THR A 26 -23.55 3.71 -19.19
C THR A 26 -22.43 3.46 -20.20
N ARG A 27 -21.79 2.31 -20.08
CA ARG A 27 -20.76 1.80 -20.98
C ARG A 27 -21.29 1.89 -22.42
N ARG A 28 -20.65 2.70 -23.25
CA ARG A 28 -20.76 2.53 -24.69
C ARG A 28 -20.19 1.16 -25.03
N PRO A 29 -20.91 0.30 -25.75
CA PRO A 29 -20.35 -0.96 -26.23
C PRO A 29 -19.11 -0.60 -27.07
N ALA A 30 -18.00 -1.27 -26.78
CA ALA A 30 -16.79 -1.14 -27.57
C ALA A 30 -17.11 -1.57 -29.02
N PRO A 31 -16.66 -0.83 -30.03
CA PRO A 31 -16.81 -1.24 -31.40
C PRO A 31 -16.06 -2.55 -31.60
N GLN A 32 -16.78 -3.58 -32.00
CA GLN A 32 -16.20 -4.85 -32.44
C GLN A 32 -15.45 -4.58 -33.75
N VAL A 33 -14.13 -4.62 -33.70
CA VAL A 33 -13.29 -4.56 -34.90
C VAL A 33 -12.77 -5.99 -35.15
N PRO A 34 -13.24 -6.67 -36.20
CA PRO A 34 -12.57 -7.86 -36.68
C PRO A 34 -11.36 -7.39 -37.49
N GLY A 35 -10.18 -7.45 -36.92
CA GLY A 35 -8.97 -6.98 -37.59
C GLY A 35 -7.82 -7.95 -37.40
N ARG A 36 -7.38 -8.57 -38.50
CA ARG A 36 -6.06 -9.18 -38.65
C ARG A 36 -4.98 -8.33 -38.01
N PRO A 37 -3.89 -8.88 -37.44
CA PRO A 37 -2.79 -8.10 -36.87
C PRO A 37 -2.25 -7.15 -37.95
N ARG A 38 -2.54 -5.86 -37.83
CA ARG A 38 -1.97 -4.84 -38.73
C ARG A 38 -0.46 -4.83 -38.49
N ARG A 39 0.30 -5.17 -39.55
CA ARG A 39 1.74 -5.07 -39.60
C ARG A 39 2.12 -3.66 -39.14
N ARG A 40 2.84 -3.53 -38.03
CA ARG A 40 3.24 -2.23 -37.46
C ARG A 40 4.15 -1.53 -38.46
N VAL A 41 3.82 -0.26 -38.77
CA VAL A 41 4.65 0.58 -39.61
C VAL A 41 5.95 0.90 -38.89
N THR A 42 7.08 0.74 -39.56
CA THR A 42 8.43 0.99 -39.05
C THR A 42 9.01 2.29 -39.61
N LEU A 43 10.06 2.84 -38.95
CA LEU A 43 10.78 4.02 -39.49
C LEU A 43 11.39 3.76 -40.86
N ALA A 44 11.81 2.51 -41.11
CA ALA A 44 12.31 2.10 -42.43
C ALA A 44 11.24 2.27 -43.54
N GLN A 45 9.99 1.89 -43.23
CA GLN A 45 8.87 2.08 -44.17
C GLN A 45 8.54 3.57 -44.41
N ILE A 46 8.61 4.41 -43.37
CA ILE A 46 8.45 5.87 -43.53
C ILE A 46 9.60 6.46 -44.36
N ALA A 47 10.82 6.00 -44.17
CA ALA A 47 11.97 6.41 -44.96
C ALA A 47 11.81 6.03 -46.41
N GLU A 48 11.34 4.80 -46.69
CA GLU A 48 11.03 4.31 -48.06
C GLU A 48 9.89 5.12 -48.70
N GLU A 49 8.78 5.35 -47.98
CA GLU A 49 7.60 6.11 -48.45
C GLU A 49 7.94 7.58 -48.78
N THR A 50 8.82 8.20 -47.99
CA THR A 50 9.23 9.59 -48.16
C THR A 50 10.44 9.78 -49.07
N GLY A 51 11.11 8.72 -49.48
CA GLY A 51 12.36 8.79 -50.24
C GLY A 51 13.54 9.39 -49.48
N LEU A 52 13.48 9.37 -48.13
CA LEU A 52 14.49 9.96 -47.25
C LEU A 52 15.30 8.87 -46.52
N SER A 53 16.50 9.24 -46.04
CA SER A 53 17.25 8.34 -45.20
C SER A 53 16.59 8.14 -43.84
N MET A 54 16.73 6.95 -43.22
CA MET A 54 16.29 6.70 -41.84
C MET A 54 16.82 7.74 -40.85
N ALA A 55 18.05 8.22 -41.05
CA ALA A 55 18.69 9.22 -40.20
C ALA A 55 17.92 10.58 -40.30
N THR A 56 17.47 10.96 -41.49
CA THR A 56 16.68 12.18 -41.72
C THR A 56 15.29 12.08 -41.08
N VAL A 57 14.62 10.94 -41.23
CA VAL A 57 13.33 10.68 -40.57
C VAL A 57 13.46 10.72 -39.05
N SER A 58 14.50 10.10 -38.49
CA SER A 58 14.81 10.15 -37.06
C SER A 58 15.10 11.57 -36.56
N LYS A 59 15.84 12.39 -37.29
CA LYS A 59 16.10 13.79 -36.95
C LYS A 59 14.81 14.62 -36.88
N VAL A 60 13.86 14.41 -37.80
CA VAL A 60 12.55 15.08 -37.78
C VAL A 60 11.73 14.63 -36.55
N LEU A 61 11.70 13.33 -36.26
CA LEU A 61 11.01 12.80 -35.10
C LEU A 61 11.54 13.34 -33.77
N ASN A 62 12.85 13.58 -33.72
CA ASN A 62 13.56 14.07 -32.52
C ASN A 62 13.67 15.62 -32.50
N GLY A 63 12.95 16.31 -33.39
CA GLY A 63 12.87 17.78 -33.39
C GLY A 63 14.19 18.50 -33.69
N LYS A 64 15.20 17.83 -34.27
CA LYS A 64 16.52 18.43 -34.52
C LYS A 64 16.37 19.63 -35.48
N PRO A 65 17.05 20.77 -35.22
CA PRO A 65 16.88 21.99 -36.00
C PRO A 65 17.47 21.96 -37.41
N ASP A 66 18.36 21.01 -37.67
CA ASP A 66 19.16 20.89 -38.90
C ASP A 66 18.40 20.21 -40.07
N VAL A 67 17.08 20.18 -40.03
CA VAL A 67 16.21 19.66 -41.11
C VAL A 67 15.34 20.78 -41.69
N SER A 68 15.27 20.86 -43.03
CA SER A 68 14.48 21.89 -43.72
C SER A 68 12.98 21.81 -43.35
N ALA A 69 12.29 22.96 -43.38
CA ALA A 69 10.84 23.03 -43.12
C ALA A 69 10.03 22.15 -44.10
N ARG A 70 10.44 22.05 -45.33
CA ARG A 70 9.80 21.20 -46.37
C ARG A 70 9.95 19.71 -46.04
N THR A 71 11.14 19.28 -45.68
CA THR A 71 11.43 17.88 -45.29
C THR A 71 10.66 17.53 -44.03
N ARG A 72 10.57 18.44 -43.07
CA ARG A 72 9.84 18.26 -41.81
C ARG A 72 8.33 18.10 -42.06
N ALA A 73 7.74 18.90 -42.97
CA ALA A 73 6.34 18.76 -43.36
C ALA A 73 6.05 17.43 -44.03
N LEU A 74 6.90 17.00 -44.98
CA LEU A 74 6.76 15.74 -45.70
C LEU A 74 6.77 14.53 -44.73
N VAL A 75 7.75 14.47 -43.83
CA VAL A 75 7.85 13.37 -42.83
C VAL A 75 6.67 13.38 -41.89
N ARG A 76 6.23 14.55 -41.38
CA ARG A 76 5.04 14.66 -40.53
C ARG A 76 3.79 14.13 -41.21
N GLN A 77 3.59 14.44 -42.45
CA GLN A 77 2.42 13.99 -43.23
C GLN A 77 2.49 12.45 -43.38
N ALA A 78 3.62 11.89 -43.77
CA ALA A 78 3.80 10.42 -43.88
C ALA A 78 3.56 9.69 -42.53
N LEU A 79 4.04 10.23 -41.42
CA LEU A 79 3.78 9.70 -40.09
C LEU A 79 2.29 9.69 -39.72
N LEU A 80 1.54 10.75 -40.06
CA LEU A 80 0.10 10.86 -39.81
C LEU A 80 -0.70 9.87 -40.67
N THR A 81 -0.40 9.80 -41.97
CA THR A 81 -1.12 8.94 -42.93
C THR A 81 -0.87 7.45 -42.69
N SER A 82 0.37 7.08 -42.38
CA SER A 82 0.74 5.70 -42.12
C SER A 82 0.26 5.15 -40.76
N GLY A 83 -0.21 6.03 -39.85
CA GLY A 83 -0.55 5.66 -38.50
C GLY A 83 0.67 5.25 -37.65
N TYR A 84 1.87 5.68 -38.07
CA TYR A 84 3.09 5.45 -37.29
C TYR A 84 2.94 6.13 -35.92
N ARG A 85 3.10 5.34 -34.89
CA ARG A 85 3.28 5.85 -33.51
C ARG A 85 4.74 5.66 -33.15
N LYS A 86 5.45 6.79 -32.91
CA LYS A 86 6.79 6.75 -32.30
C LYS A 86 6.70 5.81 -31.09
N ARG A 87 7.62 4.88 -30.96
CA ARG A 87 7.77 4.20 -29.67
C ARG A 87 7.89 5.28 -28.61
N ALA A 88 6.96 5.33 -27.69
CA ALA A 88 6.97 6.29 -26.60
C ALA A 88 8.21 6.15 -25.69
N ASN A 89 9.15 5.28 -26.04
CA ASN A 89 10.15 4.72 -25.16
C ASN A 89 11.61 5.18 -25.36
N ASP A 90 11.95 5.94 -26.40
CA ASP A 90 13.38 6.30 -26.55
C ASP A 90 13.77 7.61 -25.81
N ASP A 91 12.79 8.47 -25.45
CA ASP A 91 13.02 9.71 -24.74
C ASP A 91 12.21 9.84 -23.42
N ALA A 92 11.31 8.91 -23.13
CA ALA A 92 10.57 8.89 -21.87
C ALA A 92 11.43 8.28 -20.76
N PRO A 93 11.39 8.83 -19.52
CA PRO A 93 12.04 8.19 -18.39
C PRO A 93 11.59 6.74 -18.27
N PRO A 94 12.51 5.83 -17.94
CA PRO A 94 12.17 4.43 -17.77
C PRO A 94 11.08 4.25 -16.71
N LEU A 95 10.10 3.38 -17.00
CA LEU A 95 8.89 3.19 -16.20
C LEU A 95 9.02 1.96 -15.32
N ILE A 96 8.62 2.07 -14.05
CA ILE A 96 8.30 0.93 -13.18
C ILE A 96 6.82 0.95 -12.80
N ASP A 97 6.22 -0.22 -12.60
CA ASP A 97 4.83 -0.35 -12.18
C ASP A 97 4.75 -0.75 -10.71
N ILE A 98 3.89 -0.06 -9.94
CA ILE A 98 3.49 -0.47 -8.61
C ILE A 98 2.05 -0.98 -8.68
N VAL A 99 1.87 -2.23 -8.24
CA VAL A 99 0.61 -2.94 -8.32
C VAL A 99 0.11 -3.25 -6.92
N PHE A 100 -1.14 -2.89 -6.62
CA PHE A 100 -1.75 -3.09 -5.31
C PHE A 100 -3.25 -3.33 -5.42
N ASN A 101 -3.82 -3.90 -4.36
CA ASN A 101 -5.23 -4.34 -4.34
C ASN A 101 -6.20 -3.23 -3.94
N ASP A 102 -5.74 -2.21 -3.17
CA ASP A 102 -6.61 -1.23 -2.55
C ASP A 102 -5.92 0.13 -2.41
N PHE A 103 -6.55 1.18 -2.97
CA PHE A 103 -6.10 2.58 -2.84
C PHE A 103 -6.51 3.22 -1.50
N ASP A 104 -7.49 2.65 -0.79
CA ASP A 104 -8.03 3.22 0.43
C ASP A 104 -7.17 2.92 1.67
N SER A 105 -6.03 2.26 1.47
CA SER A 105 -5.08 1.92 2.54
C SER A 105 -4.03 3.01 2.75
N PRO A 106 -4.04 3.75 3.88
CA PRO A 106 -2.98 4.70 4.22
C PRO A 106 -1.58 4.07 4.23
N TRP A 107 -1.48 2.80 4.62
CA TRP A 107 -0.25 2.01 4.53
C TRP A 107 0.27 1.95 3.08
N ALA A 108 -0.59 1.64 2.12
CA ALA A 108 -0.23 1.60 0.71
C ALA A 108 0.22 2.98 0.19
N ILE A 109 -0.40 4.06 0.66
CA ILE A 109 -0.03 5.44 0.30
C ILE A 109 1.39 5.78 0.77
N GLU A 110 1.81 5.36 1.97
CA GLU A 110 3.18 5.58 2.45
C GLU A 110 4.20 4.79 1.61
N ILE A 111 3.91 3.54 1.24
CA ILE A 111 4.74 2.76 0.31
C ILE A 111 4.83 3.47 -1.06
N VAL A 112 3.71 3.93 -1.59
CA VAL A 112 3.67 4.67 -2.87
C VAL A 112 4.52 5.94 -2.80
N ARG A 113 4.45 6.69 -1.71
CA ARG A 113 5.26 7.89 -1.48
C ARG A 113 6.76 7.57 -1.47
N GLY A 114 7.17 6.56 -0.72
CA GLY A 114 8.56 6.12 -0.65
C GLY A 114 9.07 5.61 -1.99
N ALA A 115 8.29 4.80 -2.69
CA ALA A 115 8.65 4.28 -4.00
C ALA A 115 8.76 5.38 -5.07
N ALA A 116 7.85 6.37 -5.06
CA ALA A 116 7.89 7.49 -5.98
C ALA A 116 9.15 8.35 -5.76
N ALA A 117 9.49 8.64 -4.49
CA ALA A 117 10.70 9.40 -4.16
C ALA A 117 11.98 8.63 -4.57
N ALA A 118 12.07 7.34 -4.27
CA ALA A 118 13.20 6.52 -4.65
C ALA A 118 13.33 6.38 -6.18
N ALA A 119 12.23 6.16 -6.88
CA ALA A 119 12.22 6.08 -8.34
C ALA A 119 12.65 7.41 -8.99
N GLN A 120 12.17 8.54 -8.48
CA GLN A 120 12.55 9.87 -8.97
C GLN A 120 14.05 10.12 -8.81
N ALA A 121 14.65 9.71 -7.68
CA ALA A 121 16.09 9.83 -7.46
C ALA A 121 16.92 9.04 -8.50
N GLU A 122 16.37 7.95 -9.01
CA GLU A 122 16.98 7.10 -10.06
C GLU A 122 16.55 7.50 -11.49
N GLY A 123 15.86 8.63 -11.66
CA GLY A 123 15.38 9.09 -12.97
C GLY A 123 14.28 8.21 -13.58
N LEU A 124 13.53 7.48 -12.75
CA LEU A 124 12.43 6.61 -13.16
C LEU A 124 11.08 7.30 -13.05
N THR A 125 10.14 6.87 -13.89
CA THR A 125 8.70 7.19 -13.74
C THR A 125 7.99 6.03 -13.08
N VAL A 126 7.00 6.32 -12.24
CA VAL A 126 6.15 5.31 -11.59
C VAL A 126 4.75 5.33 -12.18
N ALA A 127 4.26 4.17 -12.58
CA ALA A 127 2.84 3.96 -12.87
C ALA A 127 2.19 3.16 -11.75
N PHE A 128 0.93 3.46 -11.47
CA PHE A 128 0.14 2.78 -10.45
C PHE A 128 -0.94 1.95 -11.11
N THR A 129 -1.12 0.72 -10.64
CA THR A 129 -2.15 -0.20 -11.10
C THR A 129 -2.87 -0.79 -9.91
N ALA A 130 -4.16 -0.45 -9.75
CA ALA A 130 -5.02 -1.13 -8.80
C ALA A 130 -5.55 -2.43 -9.42
N LEU A 131 -5.57 -3.50 -8.63
CA LEU A 131 -6.18 -4.76 -9.01
C LEU A 131 -7.63 -4.75 -8.55
N SER A 132 -8.56 -4.82 -9.50
CA SER A 132 -9.98 -5.06 -9.22
C SER A 132 -10.22 -6.54 -8.91
N GLU A 133 -11.26 -6.84 -8.12
CA GLU A 133 -11.70 -8.21 -7.90
C GLU A 133 -12.31 -8.79 -9.20
N GLY A 134 -11.95 -10.01 -9.56
CA GLY A 134 -12.55 -10.75 -10.67
C GLY A 134 -11.64 -11.00 -11.87
N ASP A 135 -12.24 -11.21 -13.07
CA ASP A 135 -11.56 -11.56 -14.34
C ASP A 135 -10.58 -10.50 -14.85
N GLU A 136 -10.64 -9.28 -14.32
CA GLU A 136 -9.74 -8.17 -14.65
C GLU A 136 -8.29 -8.43 -14.23
N ARG A 137 -8.03 -9.43 -13.36
CA ARG A 137 -6.67 -9.86 -12.99
C ARG A 137 -5.82 -10.34 -14.17
N ARG A 138 -6.41 -10.71 -15.29
CA ARG A 138 -5.69 -11.03 -16.53
C ARG A 138 -5.33 -9.79 -17.32
N VAL A 139 -6.23 -8.82 -17.36
CA VAL A 139 -6.13 -7.62 -18.19
C VAL A 139 -4.99 -6.71 -17.72
N TRP A 140 -4.82 -6.54 -16.39
CA TRP A 140 -3.75 -5.70 -15.85
C TRP A 140 -2.36 -6.23 -16.23
N PHE A 141 -2.18 -7.54 -16.18
CA PHE A 141 -0.91 -8.18 -16.48
C PHE A 141 -0.48 -7.98 -17.93
N ASP A 142 -1.42 -8.11 -18.87
CA ASP A 142 -1.17 -7.84 -20.29
C ASP A 142 -0.91 -6.34 -20.54
N HIS A 143 -1.61 -5.45 -19.84
CA HIS A 143 -1.39 -4.01 -19.94
C HIS A 143 -0.01 -3.60 -19.45
N ILE A 144 0.42 -4.05 -18.28
CA ILE A 144 1.76 -3.75 -17.72
C ILE A 144 2.84 -4.25 -18.67
N THR A 145 2.74 -5.51 -19.09
CA THR A 145 3.75 -6.12 -19.96
C THR A 145 3.81 -5.51 -21.37
N SER A 146 2.76 -4.79 -21.81
CA SER A 146 2.71 -4.10 -23.10
C SER A 146 3.20 -2.64 -23.05
N ARG A 147 3.25 -2.02 -21.86
CA ARG A 147 3.66 -0.60 -21.69
C ARG A 147 5.16 -0.36 -21.82
N GLY A 148 5.97 -1.42 -21.75
CA GLY A 148 7.42 -1.29 -21.74
C GLY A 148 7.98 -0.94 -20.36
N THR A 149 7.30 -1.38 -19.30
CA THR A 149 7.81 -1.28 -17.93
C THR A 149 9.15 -1.99 -17.79
N ARG A 150 10.03 -1.46 -16.96
CA ARG A 150 11.32 -2.08 -16.63
C ARG A 150 11.25 -3.06 -15.49
N GLY A 151 10.19 -2.99 -14.67
CA GLY A 151 10.00 -3.88 -13.56
C GLY A 151 8.71 -3.58 -12.79
N ILE A 152 8.37 -4.48 -11.87
CA ILE A 152 7.09 -4.45 -11.14
C ILE A 152 7.36 -4.57 -9.63
N ILE A 153 6.75 -3.68 -8.85
CA ILE A 153 6.65 -3.80 -7.40
C ILE A 153 5.21 -4.19 -7.06
N LEU A 154 5.04 -5.31 -6.36
CA LEU A 154 3.74 -5.87 -5.98
C LEU A 154 3.53 -5.66 -4.48
N LEU A 155 2.44 -5.02 -4.08
CA LEU A 155 2.11 -4.80 -2.66
C LEU A 155 1.06 -5.81 -2.19
N LEU A 156 1.29 -6.45 -1.02
CA LEU A 156 0.37 -7.42 -0.39
C LEU A 156 -0.20 -8.40 -1.41
N SER A 157 0.66 -8.96 -2.25
CA SER A 157 0.25 -9.76 -3.40
C SER A 157 0.99 -11.07 -3.47
N GLN A 158 0.40 -12.00 -4.18
CA GLN A 158 1.03 -13.26 -4.57
C GLN A 158 0.82 -13.48 -6.07
N LEU A 159 1.91 -13.74 -6.78
CA LEU A 159 1.84 -14.15 -8.17
C LEU A 159 1.55 -15.65 -8.27
N THR A 160 0.67 -16.03 -9.18
CA THR A 160 0.51 -17.42 -9.58
C THR A 160 1.78 -17.93 -10.28
N GLN A 161 2.02 -19.23 -10.28
CA GLN A 161 3.17 -19.83 -10.99
C GLN A 161 3.19 -19.45 -12.48
N ARG A 162 2.01 -19.36 -13.11
CA ARG A 162 1.88 -18.94 -14.51
C ARG A 162 2.33 -17.49 -14.71
N GLN A 163 1.95 -16.58 -13.83
CA GLN A 163 2.37 -15.17 -13.88
C GLN A 163 3.86 -15.03 -13.68
N LYS A 164 4.43 -15.72 -12.69
CA LYS A 164 5.89 -15.78 -12.47
C LYS A 164 6.62 -16.27 -13.72
N ALA A 165 6.18 -17.39 -14.30
CA ALA A 165 6.79 -17.94 -15.49
C ALA A 165 6.76 -16.96 -16.68
N VAL A 166 5.68 -16.20 -16.84
CA VAL A 166 5.58 -15.19 -17.92
C VAL A 166 6.51 -14.01 -17.65
N LEU A 167 6.63 -13.52 -16.40
CA LEU A 167 7.58 -12.45 -16.06
C LEU A 167 9.02 -12.86 -16.32
N VAL A 168 9.38 -14.06 -15.86
CA VAL A 168 10.71 -14.64 -16.10
C VAL A 168 11.00 -14.81 -17.60
N ALA A 169 10.05 -15.38 -18.35
CA ALA A 169 10.21 -15.58 -19.81
C ALA A 169 10.35 -14.25 -20.59
N ARG A 170 9.82 -13.14 -20.04
CA ARG A 170 9.95 -11.79 -20.62
C ARG A 170 11.16 -11.02 -20.10
N GLY A 171 11.95 -11.59 -19.20
CA GLY A 171 13.06 -10.91 -18.53
C GLY A 171 12.59 -9.68 -17.72
N LEU A 172 11.35 -9.70 -17.19
CA LEU A 172 10.78 -8.60 -16.45
C LEU A 172 10.93 -8.85 -14.94
N PRO A 173 11.83 -8.13 -14.25
CA PRO A 173 12.05 -8.30 -12.82
C PRO A 173 10.85 -7.83 -12.00
N PHE A 174 10.66 -8.43 -10.84
CA PHE A 174 9.64 -8.05 -9.90
C PHE A 174 10.09 -8.24 -8.44
N VAL A 175 9.56 -7.40 -7.56
CA VAL A 175 9.77 -7.46 -6.11
C VAL A 175 8.40 -7.45 -5.42
N VAL A 176 8.25 -8.24 -4.37
CA VAL A 176 7.02 -8.27 -3.55
C VAL A 176 7.27 -7.56 -2.22
N VAL A 177 6.44 -6.58 -1.89
CA VAL A 177 6.43 -5.91 -0.58
C VAL A 177 5.31 -6.50 0.26
N ASP A 178 5.63 -6.94 1.46
CA ASP A 178 4.76 -7.69 2.38
C ASP A 178 4.01 -8.84 1.67
N PRO A 179 4.71 -9.91 1.31
CA PRO A 179 4.11 -11.03 0.60
C PRO A 179 2.99 -11.67 1.44
N THR A 180 1.90 -12.08 0.78
CA THR A 180 0.74 -12.74 1.44
C THR A 180 1.02 -14.17 1.88
N ALA A 181 2.01 -14.83 1.25
CA ALA A 181 2.46 -16.18 1.60
C ALA A 181 3.99 -16.23 1.52
N GLU A 182 4.60 -17.28 2.09
CA GLU A 182 6.04 -17.47 2.02
C GLU A 182 6.53 -17.36 0.56
N PRO A 183 7.38 -16.36 0.26
CA PRO A 183 7.92 -16.23 -1.09
C PRO A 183 8.84 -17.41 -1.37
N GLY A 184 8.73 -18.01 -2.57
CA GLY A 184 9.68 -19.01 -3.02
C GLY A 184 11.09 -18.43 -3.14
N PRO A 185 12.11 -19.29 -3.20
CA PRO A 185 13.51 -18.84 -3.23
C PRO A 185 13.84 -17.99 -4.48
N GLU A 186 12.97 -18.06 -5.48
CA GLU A 186 13.09 -17.30 -6.73
C GLU A 186 12.45 -15.88 -6.66
N VAL A 187 11.86 -15.49 -5.54
CA VAL A 187 11.12 -14.22 -5.39
C VAL A 187 11.88 -13.26 -4.48
N SER A 188 12.29 -12.11 -5.01
CA SER A 188 12.76 -11.02 -4.16
C SER A 188 11.61 -10.41 -3.40
N SER A 189 11.81 -10.19 -2.10
CA SER A 189 10.76 -9.62 -1.23
C SER A 189 11.34 -8.67 -0.19
N VAL A 190 10.52 -7.69 0.18
CA VAL A 190 10.79 -6.74 1.26
C VAL A 190 9.62 -6.77 2.22
N GLY A 191 9.89 -6.90 3.50
CA GLY A 191 8.90 -6.91 4.56
C GLY A 191 9.41 -6.18 5.80
N ALA A 192 8.61 -6.21 6.86
CA ALA A 192 8.99 -5.73 8.18
C ALA A 192 9.04 -6.88 9.18
N THR A 193 9.75 -6.69 10.29
CA THR A 193 9.84 -7.68 11.38
C THR A 193 8.53 -7.76 12.18
N ASN A 194 7.44 -8.21 11.49
CA ASN A 194 6.08 -8.23 12.00
C ASN A 194 5.94 -9.02 13.32
N TRP A 195 6.65 -10.15 13.45
CA TRP A 195 6.65 -10.95 14.67
C TRP A 195 7.26 -10.17 15.84
N SER A 196 8.40 -9.53 15.62
CA SER A 196 9.08 -8.71 16.64
C SER A 196 8.22 -7.52 17.06
N GLY A 197 7.53 -6.89 16.12
CA GLY A 197 6.60 -5.80 16.37
C GLY A 197 5.41 -6.23 17.23
N GLY A 198 4.79 -7.38 16.90
CA GLY A 198 3.69 -7.94 17.70
C GLY A 198 4.12 -8.30 19.12
N LEU A 199 5.33 -8.86 19.25
CA LEU A 199 5.94 -9.13 20.55
C LEU A 199 6.18 -7.84 21.35
N ALA A 200 6.75 -6.81 20.72
CA ALA A 200 7.04 -5.53 21.37
C ALA A 200 5.77 -4.80 21.83
N ALA A 201 4.73 -4.74 20.98
CA ALA A 201 3.43 -4.17 21.31
C ALA A 201 2.80 -4.82 22.53
N THR A 202 2.78 -6.15 22.55
CA THR A 202 2.17 -6.93 23.64
C THR A 202 3.01 -6.86 24.92
N LYS A 203 4.34 -6.94 24.78
CA LYS A 203 5.25 -6.80 25.92
C LYS A 203 5.07 -5.44 26.59
N HIS A 204 4.93 -4.36 25.85
CA HIS A 204 4.66 -3.01 26.39
C HIS A 204 3.41 -3.00 27.28
N LEU A 205 2.32 -3.62 26.83
CA LEU A 205 1.10 -3.72 27.62
C LEU A 205 1.30 -4.56 28.90
N ILE A 206 2.06 -5.66 28.80
CA ILE A 206 2.40 -6.51 29.95
C ILE A 206 3.26 -5.75 30.96
N ASP A 207 4.25 -4.99 30.49
CA ASP A 207 5.15 -4.17 31.33
C ASP A 207 4.37 -3.06 32.06
N LEU A 208 3.30 -2.52 31.46
CA LEU A 208 2.36 -1.60 32.11
C LEU A 208 1.48 -2.27 33.18
N GLY A 209 1.48 -3.60 33.28
CA GLY A 209 0.71 -4.36 34.26
C GLY A 209 -0.58 -4.99 33.74
N HIS A 210 -0.89 -4.87 32.46
CA HIS A 210 -2.04 -5.56 31.88
C HIS A 210 -1.83 -7.09 31.90
N ARG A 211 -2.87 -7.84 32.23
CA ARG A 211 -2.84 -9.30 32.31
C ARG A 211 -3.83 -9.97 31.36
N ARG A 212 -4.98 -9.34 31.12
CA ARG A 212 -5.96 -9.74 30.10
C ARG A 212 -5.91 -8.74 28.97
N ILE A 213 -5.26 -9.10 27.88
CA ILE A 213 -4.97 -8.27 26.72
C ILE A 213 -5.72 -8.86 25.52
N GLY A 214 -6.61 -8.10 24.89
CA GLY A 214 -7.27 -8.49 23.66
C GLY A 214 -6.38 -8.25 22.45
N ILE A 215 -6.60 -9.02 21.38
CA ILE A 215 -6.02 -8.74 20.07
C ILE A 215 -7.12 -8.77 19.01
N ILE A 216 -7.10 -7.80 18.10
CA ILE A 216 -7.91 -7.80 16.87
C ILE A 216 -6.94 -7.96 15.71
N THR A 217 -6.92 -9.13 15.08
CA THR A 217 -5.94 -9.48 14.05
C THR A 217 -6.25 -8.82 12.70
N GLY A 218 -5.41 -9.00 11.69
CA GLY A 218 -5.75 -8.79 10.29
C GLY A 218 -6.27 -10.08 9.64
N PRO A 219 -6.42 -10.08 8.31
CA PRO A 219 -6.80 -11.27 7.54
C PRO A 219 -5.85 -12.43 7.81
N PRO A 220 -6.37 -13.62 8.14
CA PRO A 220 -5.55 -14.76 8.56
C PRO A 220 -4.69 -15.35 7.43
N GLU A 221 -5.04 -15.07 6.17
CA GLU A 221 -4.25 -15.46 5.00
C GLU A 221 -2.96 -14.65 4.84
N LEU A 222 -2.85 -13.45 5.45
CA LEU A 222 -1.69 -12.60 5.33
C LEU A 222 -0.58 -13.02 6.31
N LEU A 223 0.67 -13.12 5.80
CA LEU A 223 1.84 -13.46 6.63
C LEU A 223 2.05 -12.45 7.77
N CYS A 224 1.94 -11.15 7.47
CA CYS A 224 2.10 -10.09 8.47
C CYS A 224 1.08 -10.22 9.61
N SER A 225 -0.17 -10.57 9.31
CA SER A 225 -1.22 -10.79 10.30
C SER A 225 -0.89 -11.95 11.24
N ARG A 226 -0.51 -13.10 10.67
CA ARG A 226 -0.10 -14.28 11.46
C ARG A 226 1.12 -13.97 12.31
N ALA A 227 2.14 -13.34 11.74
CA ALA A 227 3.36 -13.01 12.47
C ALA A 227 3.09 -12.08 13.67
N ARG A 228 2.22 -11.07 13.52
CA ARG A 228 1.81 -10.18 14.63
C ARG A 228 1.09 -10.97 15.73
N LEU A 229 0.18 -11.87 15.37
CA LEU A 229 -0.51 -12.75 16.33
C LEU A 229 0.45 -13.70 17.03
N ASP A 230 1.40 -14.29 16.32
CA ASP A 230 2.40 -15.18 16.92
C ASP A 230 3.35 -14.42 17.85
N GLY A 231 3.70 -13.17 17.53
CA GLY A 231 4.44 -12.26 18.41
C GLY A 231 3.66 -11.94 19.69
N TYR A 232 2.35 -11.67 19.57
CA TYR A 232 1.46 -11.48 20.71
C TYR A 232 1.44 -12.71 21.63
N ARG A 233 1.23 -13.91 21.07
CA ARG A 233 1.24 -15.16 21.83
C ARG A 233 2.57 -15.39 22.53
N ALA A 234 3.68 -15.19 21.83
CA ALA A 234 5.01 -15.34 22.39
C ALA A 234 5.29 -14.37 23.56
N ALA A 235 4.76 -13.13 23.50
CA ALA A 235 4.91 -12.19 24.62
C ALA A 235 4.14 -12.64 25.86
N LEU A 236 2.91 -13.12 25.72
CA LEU A 236 2.11 -13.67 26.82
C LEU A 236 2.80 -14.90 27.44
N GLU A 237 3.21 -15.85 26.61
CA GLU A 237 3.90 -17.07 27.07
C GLU A 237 5.16 -16.75 27.87
N ARG A 238 6.01 -15.82 27.38
CA ARG A 238 7.22 -15.38 28.08
C ARG A 238 6.94 -14.72 29.42
N ALA A 239 5.78 -14.11 29.58
CA ALA A 239 5.32 -13.50 30.82
C ALA A 239 4.59 -14.48 31.76
N GLY A 240 4.46 -15.75 31.38
CA GLY A 240 3.69 -16.75 32.13
C GLY A 240 2.19 -16.53 32.12
N LEU A 241 1.68 -15.78 31.11
CA LEU A 241 0.25 -15.51 30.91
C LEU A 241 -0.32 -16.50 29.88
N SER A 242 -1.50 -17.04 30.17
CA SER A 242 -2.20 -17.88 29.19
C SER A 242 -2.80 -17.05 28.05
N VAL A 243 -2.75 -17.60 26.86
CA VAL A 243 -3.52 -17.08 25.73
C VAL A 243 -4.98 -17.49 25.96
N ASP A 244 -5.86 -16.49 25.98
CA ASP A 244 -7.31 -16.70 26.05
C ASP A 244 -7.90 -16.46 24.66
N ASP A 245 -8.34 -17.53 23.99
CA ASP A 245 -8.91 -17.47 22.65
C ASP A 245 -10.18 -16.60 22.60
N GLU A 246 -10.84 -16.38 23.75
CA GLU A 246 -12.01 -15.50 23.83
C GLU A 246 -11.68 -14.04 23.51
N VAL A 247 -10.46 -13.60 23.81
CA VAL A 247 -10.01 -12.23 23.51
C VAL A 247 -9.21 -12.10 22.20
N VAL A 248 -9.05 -13.18 21.46
CA VAL A 248 -8.46 -13.17 20.10
C VAL A 248 -9.56 -13.02 19.09
N LYS A 249 -9.63 -11.87 18.41
CA LYS A 249 -10.70 -11.56 17.45
C LYS A 249 -10.14 -11.44 16.03
N PRO A 250 -10.84 -12.00 15.03
CA PRO A 250 -10.45 -11.83 13.63
C PRO A 250 -10.77 -10.41 13.15
N GLY A 251 -9.90 -9.84 12.33
CA GLY A 251 -10.08 -8.54 11.69
C GLY A 251 -9.67 -8.58 10.22
N ASP A 252 -9.73 -7.42 9.58
CA ASP A 252 -9.44 -7.24 8.15
C ASP A 252 -8.56 -6.01 7.87
N PHE A 253 -7.93 -5.46 8.92
CA PHE A 253 -7.15 -4.22 8.88
C PHE A 253 -7.96 -2.95 8.56
N ARG A 254 -9.29 -3.00 8.69
CA ARG A 254 -10.17 -1.86 8.45
C ARG A 254 -10.78 -1.32 9.75
N VAL A 255 -11.10 -0.04 9.74
CA VAL A 255 -11.75 0.65 10.88
C VAL A 255 -13.03 -0.07 11.32
N ARG A 256 -13.83 -0.55 10.36
CA ARG A 256 -15.11 -1.21 10.65
C ARG A 256 -14.93 -2.50 11.44
N ALA A 257 -14.03 -3.39 11.01
CA ALA A 257 -13.79 -4.64 11.73
C ALA A 257 -13.20 -4.35 13.13
N GLY A 258 -12.26 -3.39 13.24
CA GLY A 258 -11.76 -2.94 14.55
C GLY A 258 -12.88 -2.50 15.50
N TYR A 259 -13.81 -1.70 14.99
CA TYR A 259 -14.99 -1.25 15.76
C TYR A 259 -15.91 -2.39 16.19
N GLU A 260 -16.31 -3.25 15.27
CA GLU A 260 -17.23 -4.36 15.57
C GLU A 260 -16.61 -5.37 16.56
N GLN A 261 -15.35 -5.71 16.37
CA GLN A 261 -14.66 -6.66 17.26
C GLN A 261 -14.38 -6.07 18.64
N ALA A 262 -14.09 -4.77 18.73
CA ALA A 262 -13.98 -4.09 20.02
C ALA A 262 -15.28 -4.17 20.81
N LYS A 263 -16.43 -3.96 20.18
CA LYS A 263 -17.74 -4.11 20.85
C LYS A 263 -17.96 -5.53 21.39
N VAL A 264 -17.54 -6.55 20.66
CA VAL A 264 -17.58 -7.93 21.15
C VAL A 264 -16.69 -8.10 22.38
N LEU A 265 -15.46 -7.56 22.34
CA LEU A 265 -14.54 -7.61 23.50
C LEU A 265 -15.08 -6.87 24.73
N PHE A 266 -15.79 -5.75 24.52
CA PHE A 266 -16.38 -4.97 25.64
C PHE A 266 -17.60 -5.67 26.25
N GLY A 267 -18.27 -6.54 25.49
CA GLY A 267 -19.44 -7.30 25.97
C GLY A 267 -19.07 -8.60 26.72
N LEU A 268 -17.79 -8.93 26.88
CA LEU A 268 -17.35 -10.10 27.65
C LEU A 268 -17.58 -9.87 29.15
N ASP A 269 -17.92 -10.93 29.90
CA ASP A 269 -18.10 -10.90 31.37
C ASP A 269 -16.87 -10.30 32.06
N VAL A 270 -15.67 -10.67 31.59
CA VAL A 270 -14.39 -10.09 32.00
C VAL A 270 -13.75 -9.49 30.76
N ARG A 271 -13.97 -8.19 30.54
CA ARG A 271 -13.38 -7.50 29.39
C ARG A 271 -11.86 -7.36 29.51
N PRO A 272 -11.12 -7.32 28.40
CA PRO A 272 -9.69 -6.97 28.43
C PRO A 272 -9.49 -5.52 28.88
N THR A 273 -8.39 -5.25 29.58
CA THR A 273 -8.00 -3.89 29.99
C THR A 273 -7.09 -3.20 28.97
N ALA A 274 -6.63 -3.96 27.96
CA ALA A 274 -5.87 -3.45 26.83
C ALA A 274 -6.20 -4.22 25.57
N ILE A 275 -6.09 -3.56 24.43
CA ILE A 275 -6.26 -4.16 23.10
C ILE A 275 -5.06 -3.83 22.22
N PHE A 276 -4.44 -4.87 21.67
CA PHE A 276 -3.53 -4.76 20.55
C PHE A 276 -4.34 -4.89 19.24
N ALA A 277 -4.51 -3.81 18.52
CA ALA A 277 -5.14 -3.80 17.21
C ALA A 277 -4.08 -4.12 16.15
N GLY A 278 -4.40 -5.03 15.23
CA GLY A 278 -3.50 -5.55 14.22
C GLY A 278 -2.91 -4.50 13.27
N ASN A 279 -3.57 -3.32 13.18
CA ASN A 279 -3.03 -2.11 12.55
C ASN A 279 -3.69 -0.84 13.10
N ASP A 280 -3.21 0.33 12.67
CA ASP A 280 -3.70 1.63 13.13
C ASP A 280 -5.15 1.90 12.73
N LEU A 281 -5.59 1.47 11.55
CA LEU A 281 -6.99 1.61 11.14
C LEU A 281 -7.93 0.80 12.04
N SER A 282 -7.55 -0.42 12.40
CA SER A 282 -8.30 -1.23 13.37
C SER A 282 -8.31 -0.55 14.75
N ALA A 283 -7.19 0.06 15.16
CA ALA A 283 -7.10 0.83 16.41
C ALA A 283 -8.06 2.02 16.42
N LEU A 284 -8.22 2.74 15.31
CA LEU A 284 -9.23 3.81 15.17
C LEU A 284 -10.64 3.28 15.41
N GLY A 285 -10.93 2.07 14.92
CA GLY A 285 -12.19 1.38 15.19
C GLY A 285 -12.39 1.10 16.66
N VAL A 286 -11.34 0.60 17.35
CA VAL A 286 -11.36 0.37 18.81
C VAL A 286 -11.61 1.65 19.58
N LEU A 287 -10.88 2.73 19.26
CA LEU A 287 -11.05 4.05 19.92
C LEU A 287 -12.47 4.60 19.75
N ARG A 288 -13.06 4.44 18.57
CA ARG A 288 -14.44 4.82 18.33
C ARG A 288 -15.42 4.00 19.18
N ALA A 289 -15.27 2.69 19.22
CA ALA A 289 -16.12 1.81 20.02
C ALA A 289 -15.97 2.09 21.51
N ALA A 290 -14.75 2.35 22.01
CA ALA A 290 -14.48 2.71 23.39
C ALA A 290 -15.23 4.00 23.79
N ARG A 291 -15.14 5.04 22.96
CA ARG A 291 -15.87 6.31 23.20
C ARG A 291 -17.38 6.10 23.24
N GLU A 292 -17.96 5.30 22.33
CA GLU A 292 -19.39 5.01 22.33
C GLU A 292 -19.84 4.17 23.54
N ALA A 293 -18.94 3.34 24.08
CA ALA A 293 -19.15 2.57 25.30
C ALA A 293 -18.86 3.36 26.59
N GLY A 294 -18.46 4.63 26.50
CA GLY A 294 -18.10 5.45 27.66
C GLY A 294 -16.77 5.09 28.30
N LEU A 295 -15.91 4.32 27.63
CA LEU A 295 -14.58 3.95 28.12
C LEU A 295 -13.56 5.03 27.73
N ARG A 296 -12.80 5.49 28.70
CA ARG A 296 -11.72 6.44 28.49
C ARG A 296 -10.46 5.70 28.08
N VAL A 297 -9.79 6.22 27.07
CA VAL A 297 -8.48 5.75 26.64
C VAL A 297 -7.47 6.86 26.97
N PRO A 298 -6.42 6.58 27.78
CA PRO A 298 -5.96 5.24 28.20
C PRO A 298 -6.49 4.72 29.56
N GLU A 299 -7.25 5.49 30.34
CA GLU A 299 -7.54 5.23 31.76
C GLU A 299 -8.34 3.95 32.00
N ASP A 300 -9.34 3.65 31.17
CA ASP A 300 -10.21 2.48 31.29
C ASP A 300 -9.84 1.37 30.30
N LEU A 301 -9.10 1.72 29.25
CA LEU A 301 -8.65 0.81 28.18
C LEU A 301 -7.37 1.34 27.53
N SER A 302 -6.31 0.55 27.53
CA SER A 302 -5.13 0.83 26.72
C SER A 302 -5.30 0.29 25.29
N VAL A 303 -4.82 1.04 24.28
CA VAL A 303 -4.88 0.64 22.86
C VAL A 303 -3.53 0.81 22.22
N VAL A 304 -3.05 -0.25 21.55
CA VAL A 304 -1.83 -0.23 20.74
C VAL A 304 -2.20 -0.57 19.30
N GLY A 305 -1.66 0.19 18.34
CA GLY A 305 -1.78 -0.05 16.90
C GLY A 305 -0.54 -0.71 16.29
N PHE A 306 -0.50 -0.69 14.95
CA PHE A 306 0.62 -1.12 14.13
C PHE A 306 0.59 -0.36 12.81
N ASP A 307 1.69 -0.02 12.23
CA ASP A 307 2.03 0.69 10.99
C ASP A 307 2.66 2.07 11.24
N ASP A 308 2.21 2.82 12.26
CA ASP A 308 2.57 4.21 12.54
C ASP A 308 2.27 5.15 11.35
N ILE A 309 1.04 5.01 10.81
CA ILE A 309 0.58 5.93 9.76
C ILE A 309 0.49 7.37 10.32
N PRO A 310 0.65 8.42 9.48
CA PRO A 310 0.67 9.81 9.95
C PRO A 310 -0.53 10.19 10.83
N LEU A 311 -1.71 9.59 10.59
CA LEU A 311 -2.92 9.85 11.36
C LEU A 311 -2.79 9.47 12.84
N SER A 312 -1.97 8.47 13.18
CA SER A 312 -1.78 7.95 14.54
C SER A 312 -1.26 9.00 15.53
N ALA A 313 -0.49 9.96 15.03
CA ALA A 313 0.02 11.08 15.82
C ALA A 313 -0.97 12.24 16.00
N TRP A 314 -2.03 12.31 15.15
CA TRP A 314 -2.96 13.44 15.12
C TRP A 314 -4.33 13.17 15.74
N ILE A 315 -4.62 11.94 16.11
CA ILE A 315 -5.84 11.58 16.83
C ILE A 315 -5.70 11.89 18.33
N THR A 316 -6.80 11.90 19.04
CA THR A 316 -6.84 12.11 20.50
C THR A 316 -7.57 10.96 21.17
N PRO A 317 -6.89 10.21 22.09
CA PRO A 317 -5.46 10.31 22.40
C PRO A 317 -4.59 9.91 21.22
N SER A 318 -3.35 10.42 21.13
CA SER A 318 -2.38 10.00 20.12
C SER A 318 -2.01 8.54 20.33
N LEU A 319 -1.94 7.77 19.22
CA LEU A 319 -1.89 6.32 19.27
C LEU A 319 -0.47 5.79 19.50
N THR A 320 -0.28 5.03 20.57
CA THR A 320 0.85 4.11 20.75
C THR A 320 0.77 3.05 19.66
N THR A 321 1.83 2.88 18.88
CA THR A 321 1.80 1.98 17.71
C THR A 321 3.19 1.45 17.40
N VAL A 322 3.25 0.36 16.65
CA VAL A 322 4.51 -0.17 16.12
C VAL A 322 4.81 0.52 14.79
N HIS A 323 5.92 1.24 14.74
CA HIS A 323 6.40 1.86 13.51
C HIS A 323 6.92 0.82 12.53
N GLN A 324 6.39 0.85 11.30
CA GLN A 324 6.97 0.21 10.14
C GLN A 324 7.69 1.26 9.28
N PRO A 325 8.93 1.05 8.86
CA PRO A 325 9.65 2.01 8.02
C PRO A 325 9.17 1.91 6.55
N LEU A 326 7.88 2.25 6.31
CA LEU A 326 7.17 1.99 5.04
C LEU A 326 7.84 2.65 3.84
N THR A 327 8.28 3.90 3.99
CA THR A 327 8.97 4.63 2.92
C THR A 327 10.34 4.02 2.61
N GLU A 328 11.05 3.50 3.63
CA GLU A 328 12.32 2.81 3.44
C GLU A 328 12.12 1.43 2.82
N MET A 329 11.08 0.67 3.23
CA MET A 329 10.71 -0.60 2.59
C MET A 329 10.49 -0.40 1.09
N ALA A 330 9.80 0.66 0.72
CA ALA A 330 9.56 1.02 -0.67
C ALA A 330 10.87 1.37 -1.41
N ALA A 331 11.76 2.15 -0.78
CA ALA A 331 13.05 2.50 -1.36
C ALA A 331 13.94 1.26 -1.55
N VAL A 332 13.95 0.33 -0.57
CA VAL A 332 14.63 -0.96 -0.71
C VAL A 332 14.05 -1.77 -1.86
N ALA A 333 12.72 -1.81 -2.01
CA ALA A 333 12.08 -2.52 -3.12
C ALA A 333 12.48 -1.96 -4.48
N VAL A 334 12.55 -0.63 -4.65
CA VAL A 334 13.03 0.02 -5.89
C VAL A 334 14.48 -0.34 -6.16
N ARG A 335 15.36 -0.24 -5.18
CA ARG A 335 16.79 -0.61 -5.34
C ARG A 335 16.95 -2.09 -5.73
N THR A 336 16.28 -2.99 -5.02
CA THR A 336 16.28 -4.43 -5.31
C THR A 336 15.80 -4.73 -6.73
N LEU A 337 14.76 -4.00 -7.19
CA LEU A 337 14.27 -4.14 -8.56
C LEU A 337 15.32 -3.73 -9.58
N LEU A 338 16.03 -2.62 -9.36
CA LEU A 338 17.08 -2.11 -10.26
C LEU A 338 18.32 -3.01 -10.28
N GLU A 339 18.73 -3.52 -9.14
CA GLU A 339 19.83 -4.49 -9.05
C GLU A 339 19.52 -5.77 -9.83
N SER A 340 18.26 -6.23 -9.79
CA SER A 340 17.80 -7.39 -10.55
C SER A 340 17.83 -7.16 -12.07
N THR A 341 17.81 -5.90 -12.53
CA THR A 341 17.94 -5.56 -13.96
C THR A 341 19.40 -5.52 -14.44
N SER A 342 20.34 -5.28 -13.52
CA SER A 342 21.76 -5.06 -13.83
C SER A 342 22.60 -6.33 -13.71
N SER A 343 22.12 -7.34 -12.99
CA SER A 343 22.80 -8.60 -12.74
C SER A 343 22.25 -9.70 -13.65
N ASP A 344 23.02 -10.74 -13.87
CA ASP A 344 22.67 -11.92 -14.71
C ASP A 344 21.51 -12.77 -14.13
N GLY A 345 20.55 -12.11 -13.47
CA GLY A 345 19.28 -12.67 -12.99
C GLY A 345 19.34 -13.55 -11.74
N THR A 346 20.49 -13.61 -11.04
CA THR A 346 20.73 -14.58 -9.95
C THR A 346 20.61 -14.03 -8.54
N LEU A 347 20.63 -12.71 -8.32
CA LEU A 347 20.53 -12.13 -6.98
C LEU A 347 19.06 -12.04 -6.56
N ARG A 348 18.70 -12.87 -5.61
CA ARG A 348 17.38 -12.87 -4.94
C ARG A 348 17.55 -12.38 -3.53
N HIS A 349 16.84 -11.32 -3.18
CA HIS A 349 16.95 -10.70 -1.86
C HIS A 349 15.64 -10.88 -1.10
N ARG A 350 15.73 -11.42 0.10
CA ARG A 350 14.68 -11.30 1.11
C ARG A 350 15.19 -10.37 2.19
N VAL A 351 14.54 -9.22 2.32
CA VAL A 351 14.91 -8.17 3.26
C VAL A 351 13.75 -7.94 4.22
N GLU A 352 14.02 -7.96 5.51
CA GLU A 352 13.07 -7.55 6.55
C GLU A 352 13.66 -6.34 7.29
N LEU A 353 12.92 -5.24 7.33
CA LEU A 353 13.30 -4.04 8.05
C LEU A 353 12.79 -4.11 9.49
N ALA A 354 13.59 -3.57 10.41
CA ALA A 354 13.23 -3.55 11.81
C ALA A 354 11.98 -2.68 12.05
N THR A 355 11.17 -3.11 13.01
CA THR A 355 10.03 -2.37 13.54
C THR A 355 10.33 -1.91 14.96
N ASP A 356 9.86 -0.72 15.34
CA ASP A 356 10.06 -0.11 16.64
C ASP A 356 8.73 0.30 17.26
N LEU A 357 8.60 0.18 18.58
CA LEU A 357 7.42 0.67 19.29
C LEU A 357 7.52 2.17 19.54
N VAL A 358 6.51 2.92 19.11
CA VAL A 358 6.36 4.36 19.36
C VAL A 358 5.29 4.54 20.43
N VAL A 359 5.72 4.85 21.64
CA VAL A 359 4.81 5.08 22.78
C VAL A 359 4.26 6.49 22.72
N ARG A 360 2.91 6.60 22.83
CA ARG A 360 2.16 7.85 22.86
C ARG A 360 1.15 7.84 24.00
N GLU A 361 0.00 8.50 23.83
CA GLU A 361 -0.98 8.76 24.89
C GLU A 361 -2.03 7.66 25.09
N SER A 362 -2.14 6.69 24.17
CA SER A 362 -3.22 5.70 24.18
C SER A 362 -3.01 4.50 25.11
N THR A 363 -1.92 4.50 25.90
CA THR A 363 -1.59 3.41 26.83
C THR A 363 -1.19 3.95 28.20
N ALA A 364 -1.69 3.30 29.29
CA ALA A 364 -1.36 3.58 30.67
C ALA A 364 -1.46 2.28 31.48
N PRO A 365 -0.94 2.21 32.71
CA PRO A 365 -1.23 1.10 33.60
C PRO A 365 -2.73 0.86 33.75
N PRO A 366 -3.19 -0.42 33.89
CA PRO A 366 -4.60 -0.69 34.07
C PRO A 366 -5.13 0.05 35.29
N GLY A 367 -6.31 0.71 35.14
CA GLY A 367 -6.97 1.38 36.26
C GLY A 367 -7.22 0.41 37.40
N GLY A 368 -6.24 0.22 38.24
CA GLY A 368 -6.38 -0.40 39.55
C GLY A 368 -6.96 0.64 40.48
N SER A 369 -7.88 0.26 41.36
CA SER A 369 -8.21 1.06 42.54
C SER A 369 -6.91 1.64 43.11
N MET A 370 -6.77 2.97 43.14
CA MET A 370 -5.71 3.59 43.92
C MET A 370 -5.81 3.00 45.33
N GLY A 371 -4.88 2.13 45.69
CA GLY A 371 -4.66 1.80 47.07
C GLY A 371 -4.46 3.09 47.87
N PRO A 372 -4.84 3.14 49.14
CA PRO A 372 -4.80 4.39 49.88
C PRO A 372 -3.38 4.98 49.78
N ILE A 373 -3.29 6.23 49.35
CA ILE A 373 -2.08 7.02 49.48
C ILE A 373 -1.76 7.00 50.98
N LEU A 374 -0.70 6.28 51.37
CA LEU A 374 -0.13 6.38 52.69
C LEU A 374 0.23 7.86 52.82
N ALA A 375 -0.56 8.58 53.66
CA ALA A 375 -0.21 9.90 54.09
C ALA A 375 1.16 9.82 54.76
N ASP A 376 2.12 10.58 54.26
CA ASP A 376 3.41 10.80 54.93
C ASP A 376 3.10 11.28 56.35
N ASP A 377 3.56 10.50 57.31
CA ASP A 377 3.53 10.84 58.74
C ASP A 377 4.59 11.92 58.98
N PRO A 378 4.24 13.13 59.41
CA PRO A 378 5.24 14.15 59.73
C PRO A 378 5.78 13.91 61.13
N SER A 379 6.96 13.35 61.21
CA SER A 379 7.77 13.39 62.42
C SER A 379 9.19 13.87 62.15
#